data_3e5fd3243883effa3a14f92ad39a22d6
#
_entry.id   3e5fd3243883effa3a14f92ad39a22d6
#
_cell.length_a   1.000
_cell.length_b   1.000
_cell.length_c   1.000
_cell.angle_alpha   90.00
_cell.angle_beta   90.00
_cell.angle_gamma   90.00
#
_symmetry.space_group_name_H-M   'P 1'
#
loop_
_entity.id
_entity.type
_entity.pdbx_description
1 polymer ?
#
loop_
_entity_poly.entity_id
_entity_poly.type
_entity_poly.pdbx_seq_one_letter_code
_entity_poly.pdbx_strand_id
1 'polypeptide(L)'
;QATEACIISALRTSSNSDEEIRQALSSLQKRSIIVYRRFNQAYAIWQGSDVDIEDRLQRAQEQMTTAFSLADAVQRYLPPRPLIARRHSYEKGIIRYFEVRYVDMQTLNTISLVPNPGASGSVLICLPGNHAEQERFRNWAQTELRGQSNILVGVSRRVSRLYELLHELRSLVWVNENTPELRDDPVARRELRTRISSVEGMIRHQLDQSISLNRLSESA
;
A
#
# COMPACT_ATOMS: atom_id res chain seq x y z
N GLN A 1 13.99 16.22 1.20
CA GLN A 1 14.42 15.15 2.09
C GLN A 1 15.95 15.12 2.11
N ALA A 2 16.55 14.97 3.29
CA ALA A 2 18.01 14.96 3.48
C ALA A 2 18.59 13.56 3.16
N THR A 3 18.49 13.14 1.90
CA THR A 3 19.16 11.91 1.46
C THR A 3 20.67 12.10 1.42
N GLU A 4 21.45 11.02 1.50
CA GLU A 4 22.91 11.11 1.45
C GLU A 4 23.38 11.86 0.20
N ALA A 5 22.80 11.55 -0.96
CA ALA A 5 23.12 12.24 -2.22
C ALA A 5 22.84 13.75 -2.17
N CYS A 6 21.71 14.17 -1.57
CA CYS A 6 21.39 15.58 -1.40
C CYS A 6 22.37 16.28 -0.46
N ILE A 7 22.74 15.62 0.65
CA ILE A 7 23.69 16.18 1.63
C ILE A 7 25.08 16.33 0.98
N ILE A 8 25.57 15.28 0.30
CA ILE A 8 26.84 15.31 -0.41
C ILE A 8 26.83 16.43 -1.46
N SER A 9 25.77 16.52 -2.27
CA SER A 9 25.64 17.56 -3.29
C SER A 9 25.64 18.99 -2.71
N ALA A 10 25.01 19.16 -1.54
CA ALA A 10 24.91 20.46 -0.88
C ALA A 10 26.19 20.89 -0.17
N LEU A 11 26.98 19.93 0.36
CA LEU A 11 28.17 20.20 1.17
C LEU A 11 29.49 20.02 0.42
N ARG A 12 29.42 19.54 -0.80
CA ARG A 12 30.60 19.37 -1.66
C ARG A 12 31.18 20.72 -2.03
N THR A 13 32.42 20.92 -1.64
CA THR A 13 33.21 22.12 -1.96
C THR A 13 34.61 21.67 -2.43
N SER A 14 35.46 22.64 -2.83
CA SER A 14 36.87 22.35 -3.12
C SER A 14 37.68 21.84 -1.90
N SER A 15 37.14 22.03 -0.69
CA SER A 15 37.78 21.64 0.57
C SER A 15 37.18 20.39 1.23
N ASN A 16 35.99 19.93 0.80
CA ASN A 16 35.30 18.77 1.39
C ASN A 16 35.09 17.69 0.35
N SER A 17 35.69 16.53 0.54
CA SER A 17 35.47 15.36 -0.28
C SER A 17 34.18 14.61 0.12
N ASP A 18 33.64 13.83 -0.79
CA ASP A 18 32.47 12.97 -0.54
C ASP A 18 32.71 12.03 0.65
N GLU A 19 33.95 11.52 0.77
CA GLU A 19 34.32 10.59 1.82
C GLU A 19 34.34 11.25 3.20
N GLU A 20 34.85 12.48 3.30
CA GLU A 20 34.82 13.26 4.54
C GLU A 20 33.40 13.56 4.99
N ILE A 21 32.48 13.84 4.03
CA ILE A 21 31.08 14.06 4.34
C ILE A 21 30.42 12.78 4.88
N ARG A 22 30.71 11.60 4.27
CA ARG A 22 30.22 10.31 4.77
C ARG A 22 30.77 9.97 6.16
N GLN A 23 32.04 10.24 6.40
CA GLN A 23 32.65 10.04 7.71
C GLN A 23 32.03 10.95 8.78
N ALA A 24 31.73 12.21 8.42
CA ALA A 24 31.04 13.15 9.31
C ALA A 24 29.60 12.66 9.63
N LEU A 25 28.83 12.20 8.63
CA LEU A 25 27.50 11.61 8.83
C LEU A 25 27.56 10.38 9.74
N SER A 26 28.51 9.48 9.52
CA SER A 26 28.71 8.31 10.37
C SER A 26 29.08 8.71 11.83
N SER A 27 29.93 9.74 12.00
CA SER A 27 30.28 10.25 13.32
C SER A 27 29.07 10.87 14.05
N LEU A 28 28.27 11.67 13.36
CA LEU A 28 27.05 12.27 13.92
C LEU A 28 26.01 11.19 14.29
N GLN A 29 25.89 10.13 13.48
CA GLN A 29 25.01 9.00 13.77
C GLN A 29 25.50 8.23 15.01
N LYS A 30 26.80 7.94 15.13
CA LYS A 30 27.39 7.30 16.32
C LYS A 30 27.18 8.10 17.60
N ARG A 31 27.10 9.43 17.50
CA ARG A 31 26.83 10.34 18.63
C ARG A 31 25.34 10.53 18.90
N SER A 32 24.46 9.82 18.21
CA SER A 32 23.00 9.98 18.33
C SER A 32 22.51 11.41 18.08
N ILE A 33 23.20 12.19 17.23
CA ILE A 33 22.77 13.52 16.83
C ILE A 33 21.84 13.45 15.63
N ILE A 34 22.11 12.50 14.73
CA ILE A 34 21.26 12.20 13.59
C ILE A 34 20.93 10.72 13.54
N VAL A 35 19.80 10.39 12.93
CA VAL A 35 19.36 9.02 12.66
C VAL A 35 19.13 8.82 11.15
N TYR A 36 19.57 7.69 10.62
CA TYR A 36 19.27 7.32 9.24
C TYR A 36 17.95 6.54 9.19
N ARG A 37 16.97 7.09 8.51
CA ARG A 37 15.63 6.49 8.35
C ARG A 37 15.59 5.67 7.07
N ARG A 38 15.59 4.34 7.19
CA ARG A 38 15.63 3.40 6.06
C ARG A 38 14.44 3.53 5.12
N PHE A 39 13.24 3.81 5.64
CA PHE A 39 12.01 3.87 4.86
C PHE A 39 11.98 5.00 3.82
N ASN A 40 12.66 6.11 4.07
CA ASN A 40 12.77 7.24 3.13
C ASN A 40 14.20 7.51 2.67
N GLN A 41 15.15 6.64 3.07
CA GLN A 41 16.58 6.73 2.74
C GLN A 41 17.19 8.11 3.06
N ALA A 42 16.80 8.70 4.17
CA ALA A 42 17.18 10.07 4.56
C ALA A 42 17.66 10.15 6.00
N TYR A 43 18.53 11.12 6.26
CA TYR A 43 18.95 11.48 7.60
C TYR A 43 17.96 12.44 8.25
N ALA A 44 17.78 12.33 9.56
CA ALA A 44 17.00 13.25 10.38
C ALA A 44 17.76 13.57 11.68
N ILE A 45 17.46 14.69 12.27
CA ILE A 45 18.01 15.04 13.60
C ILE A 45 17.37 14.10 14.63
N TRP A 46 18.20 13.53 15.52
CA TRP A 46 17.71 12.75 16.65
C TRP A 46 16.89 13.64 17.58
N GLN A 47 15.67 13.21 17.87
CA GLN A 47 14.72 13.99 18.66
C GLN A 47 14.44 13.39 20.06
N GLY A 48 15.28 12.43 20.48
CA GLY A 48 15.16 11.86 21.82
C GLY A 48 14.03 10.87 22.01
N SER A 49 13.72 10.04 21.00
CA SER A 49 12.81 8.92 21.16
C SER A 49 13.54 7.70 21.72
N ASP A 50 12.98 7.07 22.76
CA ASP A 50 13.49 5.83 23.34
C ASP A 50 12.93 4.58 22.64
N VAL A 51 11.96 4.76 21.74
CA VAL A 51 11.32 3.66 21.00
C VAL A 51 12.07 3.37 19.70
N ASP A 52 12.75 2.23 19.62
CA ASP A 52 13.35 1.74 18.39
C ASP A 52 12.26 1.09 17.51
N ILE A 53 11.76 1.88 16.54
CA ILE A 53 10.72 1.44 15.60
C ILE A 53 11.24 0.30 14.70
N GLU A 54 12.52 0.30 14.32
CA GLU A 54 13.09 -0.74 13.45
C GLU A 54 13.15 -2.09 14.16
N ASP A 55 13.59 -2.13 15.42
CA ASP A 55 13.57 -3.36 16.24
C ASP A 55 12.13 -3.89 16.41
N ARG A 56 11.16 -2.98 16.67
CA ARG A 56 9.75 -3.36 16.79
C ARG A 56 9.19 -3.90 15.47
N LEU A 57 9.56 -3.33 14.33
CA LEU A 57 9.16 -3.82 13.02
C LEU A 57 9.75 -5.18 12.70
N GLN A 58 11.01 -5.41 13.01
CA GLN A 58 11.62 -6.72 12.82
C GLN A 58 10.89 -7.79 13.62
N ARG A 59 10.59 -7.54 14.89
CA ARG A 59 9.80 -8.44 15.73
C ARG A 59 8.39 -8.69 15.19
N ALA A 60 7.73 -7.63 14.69
CA ALA A 60 6.43 -7.76 14.06
C ALA A 60 6.48 -8.67 12.83
N GLN A 61 7.50 -8.53 11.99
CA GLN A 61 7.70 -9.37 10.81
C GLN A 61 7.98 -10.84 11.16
N GLU A 62 8.73 -11.09 12.21
CA GLU A 62 9.01 -12.45 12.71
C GLU A 62 7.76 -13.15 13.29
N GLN A 63 6.85 -12.38 13.89
CA GLN A 63 5.60 -12.90 14.48
C GLN A 63 4.48 -13.04 13.45
N MET A 64 4.53 -12.30 12.36
CA MET A 64 3.47 -12.34 11.34
C MET A 64 3.68 -13.49 10.37
N THR A 65 2.62 -14.25 10.15
CA THR A 65 2.57 -15.22 9.04
C THR A 65 2.74 -14.51 7.72
N THR A 66 3.66 -14.98 6.90
CA THR A 66 3.92 -14.44 5.56
C THR A 66 2.72 -14.60 4.62
N ALA A 67 1.95 -15.68 4.76
CA ALA A 67 0.78 -15.93 3.92
C ALA A 67 -0.44 -15.16 4.42
N PHE A 68 -0.99 -14.29 3.58
CA PHE A 68 -2.24 -13.56 3.81
C PHE A 68 -2.97 -13.30 2.48
N SER A 69 -4.28 -13.14 2.56
CA SER A 69 -5.06 -12.69 1.40
C SER A 69 -4.72 -11.24 1.07
N LEU A 70 -4.27 -11.03 -0.16
CA LEU A 70 -3.95 -9.72 -0.69
C LEU A 70 -5.22 -8.86 -0.81
N ALA A 71 -6.30 -9.48 -1.28
CA ALA A 71 -7.60 -8.84 -1.44
C ALA A 71 -8.16 -8.36 -0.10
N ASP A 72 -8.14 -9.22 0.93
CA ASP A 72 -8.61 -8.86 2.27
C ASP A 72 -7.76 -7.77 2.90
N ALA A 73 -6.44 -7.82 2.71
CA ALA A 73 -5.55 -6.80 3.23
C ALA A 73 -5.80 -5.43 2.58
N VAL A 74 -5.93 -5.39 1.24
CA VAL A 74 -6.28 -4.13 0.55
C VAL A 74 -7.65 -3.65 1.00
N GLN A 75 -8.65 -4.51 1.06
CA GLN A 75 -10.01 -4.17 1.48
C GLN A 75 -10.04 -3.61 2.91
N ARG A 76 -9.23 -4.15 3.81
CA ARG A 76 -9.16 -3.74 5.23
C ARG A 76 -8.46 -2.40 5.43
N TYR A 77 -7.29 -2.21 4.82
CA TYR A 77 -6.46 -1.03 5.07
C TYR A 77 -6.73 0.14 4.13
N LEU A 78 -7.16 -0.16 2.91
CA LEU A 78 -7.43 0.80 1.85
C LEU A 78 -8.76 0.47 1.15
N PRO A 79 -9.89 0.55 1.84
CA PRO A 79 -11.18 0.20 1.26
C PRO A 79 -11.43 1.00 -0.01
N PRO A 80 -11.83 0.32 -1.10
CA PRO A 80 -12.08 0.99 -2.38
C PRO A 80 -13.30 1.89 -2.29
N ARG A 81 -13.28 2.96 -3.07
CA ARG A 81 -14.44 3.84 -3.19
C ARG A 81 -15.41 3.28 -4.23
N PRO A 82 -16.75 3.37 -3.98
CA PRO A 82 -17.71 2.96 -4.98
C PRO A 82 -17.64 3.84 -6.23
N LEU A 83 -17.90 3.27 -7.39
CA LEU A 83 -18.00 3.99 -8.64
C LEU A 83 -19.41 4.55 -8.81
N ILE A 84 -19.56 5.87 -8.64
CA ILE A 84 -20.84 6.55 -8.73
C ILE A 84 -21.09 7.00 -10.17
N ALA A 85 -22.25 6.66 -10.72
CA ALA A 85 -22.75 7.14 -12.01
C ALA A 85 -23.18 8.61 -11.90
N ARG A 86 -22.22 9.54 -11.77
CA ARG A 86 -22.45 10.96 -11.46
C ARG A 86 -23.43 11.61 -12.41
N ARG A 87 -23.25 11.45 -13.74
CA ARG A 87 -24.14 12.03 -14.74
C ARG A 87 -25.58 11.53 -14.58
N HIS A 88 -25.76 10.21 -14.48
CA HIS A 88 -27.07 9.62 -14.28
C HIS A 88 -27.72 10.09 -12.97
N SER A 89 -26.96 10.15 -11.88
CA SER A 89 -27.45 10.61 -10.59
C SER A 89 -27.89 12.05 -10.62
N TYR A 90 -27.16 12.92 -11.34
CA TYR A 90 -27.52 14.32 -11.53
C TYR A 90 -28.79 14.48 -12.39
N GLU A 91 -28.88 13.78 -13.52
CA GLU A 91 -30.01 13.88 -14.47
C GLU A 91 -31.32 13.29 -13.93
N LYS A 92 -31.23 12.24 -13.13
CA LYS A 92 -32.40 11.46 -12.66
C LYS A 92 -32.74 11.65 -11.17
N GLY A 93 -31.90 12.34 -10.42
CA GLY A 93 -32.08 12.51 -8.97
C GLY A 93 -31.96 11.22 -8.14
N ILE A 94 -31.41 10.13 -8.73
CA ILE A 94 -31.27 8.83 -8.09
C ILE A 94 -29.80 8.47 -8.07
N ILE A 95 -29.27 8.15 -6.88
CA ILE A 95 -27.88 7.70 -6.75
C ILE A 95 -27.76 6.27 -7.26
N ARG A 96 -26.99 6.09 -8.31
CA ARG A 96 -26.58 4.77 -8.82
C ARG A 96 -25.09 4.61 -8.67
N TYR A 97 -24.67 3.46 -8.14
CA TYR A 97 -23.26 3.15 -7.95
C TYR A 97 -22.97 1.67 -8.14
N PHE A 98 -21.73 1.37 -8.51
CA PHE A 98 -21.16 0.04 -8.45
C PHE A 98 -20.24 -0.04 -7.23
N GLU A 99 -20.42 -1.07 -6.43
CA GLU A 99 -19.43 -1.37 -5.39
C GLU A 99 -18.16 -1.90 -6.02
N VAL A 100 -17.01 -1.64 -5.39
CA VAL A 100 -15.72 -2.14 -5.85
C VAL A 100 -15.19 -3.11 -4.81
N ARG A 101 -14.77 -4.29 -5.25
CA ARG A 101 -14.19 -5.33 -4.38
C ARG A 101 -12.91 -5.89 -5.00
N TYR A 102 -11.94 -6.16 -4.16
CA TYR A 102 -10.73 -6.86 -4.55
C TYR A 102 -10.91 -8.37 -4.41
N VAL A 103 -10.28 -9.12 -5.30
CA VAL A 103 -10.34 -10.58 -5.37
C VAL A 103 -8.95 -11.13 -5.61
N ASP A 104 -8.53 -12.09 -4.80
CA ASP A 104 -7.33 -12.89 -5.02
C ASP A 104 -7.69 -14.39 -5.14
N MET A 105 -6.69 -15.24 -5.32
CA MET A 105 -6.95 -16.68 -5.46
C MET A 105 -7.50 -17.34 -4.19
N GLN A 106 -7.31 -16.72 -3.02
CA GLN A 106 -7.86 -17.24 -1.75
C GLN A 106 -9.35 -16.90 -1.61
N THR A 107 -9.74 -15.71 -2.06
CA THR A 107 -11.11 -15.20 -1.94
C THR A 107 -12.00 -15.55 -3.14
N LEU A 108 -11.41 -15.97 -4.27
CA LEU A 108 -12.12 -16.24 -5.52
C LEU A 108 -13.32 -17.21 -5.36
N ASN A 109 -13.14 -18.27 -4.59
CA ASN A 109 -14.17 -19.30 -4.43
C ASN A 109 -15.26 -18.93 -3.41
N THR A 110 -15.03 -17.89 -2.61
CA THR A 110 -15.94 -17.47 -1.52
C THR A 110 -16.62 -16.14 -1.82
N ILE A 111 -16.22 -15.45 -2.89
CA ILE A 111 -16.77 -14.15 -3.23
C ILE A 111 -18.25 -14.26 -3.64
N SER A 112 -19.09 -13.45 -3.00
CA SER A 112 -20.48 -13.32 -3.45
C SER A 112 -20.55 -12.52 -4.75
N LEU A 113 -21.18 -13.06 -5.76
CA LEU A 113 -21.46 -12.37 -7.02
C LEU A 113 -22.70 -11.47 -6.94
N VAL A 114 -23.47 -11.58 -5.84
CA VAL A 114 -24.62 -10.71 -5.62
C VAL A 114 -24.15 -9.38 -5.05
N PRO A 115 -24.47 -8.25 -5.70
CA PRO A 115 -24.15 -6.94 -5.17
C PRO A 115 -24.83 -6.68 -3.83
N ASN A 116 -24.20 -5.84 -2.99
CA ASN A 116 -24.82 -5.39 -1.74
C ASN A 116 -26.14 -4.65 -2.00
N PRO A 117 -27.10 -4.71 -1.05
CA PRO A 117 -28.36 -3.97 -1.19
C PRO A 117 -28.13 -2.48 -1.47
N GLY A 118 -28.75 -1.98 -2.52
CA GLY A 118 -28.61 -0.59 -2.97
C GLY A 118 -27.55 -0.34 -4.03
N ALA A 119 -26.59 -1.25 -4.25
CA ALA A 119 -25.67 -1.17 -5.37
C ALA A 119 -26.36 -1.61 -6.67
N SER A 120 -26.05 -0.93 -7.78
CA SER A 120 -26.52 -1.30 -9.11
C SER A 120 -25.74 -2.47 -9.73
N GLY A 121 -24.58 -2.77 -9.19
CA GLY A 121 -23.70 -3.85 -9.62
C GLY A 121 -22.38 -3.81 -8.86
N SER A 122 -21.46 -4.69 -9.27
CA SER A 122 -20.13 -4.84 -8.66
C SER A 122 -19.02 -4.70 -9.70
N VAL A 123 -17.90 -4.12 -9.29
CA VAL A 123 -16.63 -4.16 -10.00
C VAL A 123 -15.67 -5.02 -9.19
N LEU A 124 -15.26 -6.13 -9.77
CA LEU A 124 -14.32 -7.07 -9.16
C LEU A 124 -12.93 -6.82 -9.74
N ILE A 125 -11.99 -6.45 -8.88
CA ILE A 125 -10.60 -6.18 -9.23
C ILE A 125 -9.76 -7.38 -8.81
N CYS A 126 -9.38 -8.20 -9.77
CA CYS A 126 -8.58 -9.39 -9.55
C CYS A 126 -7.10 -9.05 -9.39
N LEU A 127 -6.48 -9.56 -8.35
CA LEU A 127 -5.10 -9.33 -7.94
C LEU A 127 -4.27 -10.63 -8.10
N PRO A 128 -3.81 -10.98 -9.32
CA PRO A 128 -3.01 -12.19 -9.53
C PRO A 128 -1.58 -12.00 -9.02
N GLY A 129 -1.05 -12.97 -8.27
CA GLY A 129 0.35 -13.01 -7.85
C GLY A 129 1.33 -13.37 -8.98
N ASN A 130 0.84 -14.09 -10.01
CA ASN A 130 1.65 -14.55 -11.14
C ASN A 130 0.81 -14.68 -12.42
N HIS A 131 1.48 -15.04 -13.54
CA HIS A 131 0.81 -15.17 -14.84
C HIS A 131 -0.21 -16.32 -14.87
N ALA A 132 0.07 -17.43 -14.21
CA ALA A 132 -0.86 -18.55 -14.17
C ALA A 132 -2.18 -18.18 -13.46
N GLU A 133 -2.10 -17.42 -12.38
CA GLU A 133 -3.28 -16.88 -11.70
C GLU A 133 -4.03 -15.86 -12.56
N GLN A 134 -3.31 -15.06 -13.34
CA GLN A 134 -3.92 -14.11 -14.28
C GLN A 134 -4.78 -14.84 -15.31
N GLU A 135 -4.28 -15.92 -15.87
CA GLU A 135 -5.05 -16.77 -16.82
C GLU A 135 -6.24 -17.45 -16.12
N ARG A 136 -6.07 -17.91 -14.88
CA ARG A 136 -7.18 -18.50 -14.10
C ARG A 136 -8.29 -17.48 -13.86
N PHE A 137 -7.98 -16.23 -13.53
CA PHE A 137 -8.97 -15.16 -13.38
C PHE A 137 -9.70 -14.86 -14.68
N ARG A 138 -8.99 -14.85 -15.83
CA ARG A 138 -9.63 -14.65 -17.14
C ARG A 138 -10.61 -15.78 -17.47
N ASN A 139 -10.17 -17.02 -17.29
CA ASN A 139 -11.02 -18.18 -17.53
C ASN A 139 -12.24 -18.19 -16.60
N TRP A 140 -12.03 -17.91 -15.33
CA TRP A 140 -13.12 -17.80 -14.36
C TRP A 140 -14.13 -16.73 -14.75
N ALA A 141 -13.66 -15.54 -15.14
CA ALA A 141 -14.53 -14.46 -15.57
C ALA A 141 -15.35 -14.83 -16.81
N GLN A 142 -14.75 -15.52 -17.78
CA GLN A 142 -15.45 -15.96 -18.99
C GLN A 142 -16.49 -17.07 -18.71
N THR A 143 -16.27 -17.88 -17.70
CA THR A 143 -17.14 -19.03 -17.39
C THR A 143 -18.26 -18.62 -16.43
N GLU A 144 -17.91 -18.07 -15.27
CA GLU A 144 -18.84 -17.84 -14.17
C GLU A 144 -19.67 -16.54 -14.33
N LEU A 145 -19.14 -15.56 -15.08
CA LEU A 145 -19.83 -14.28 -15.25
C LEU A 145 -20.60 -14.17 -16.56
N ARG A 146 -20.64 -15.25 -17.31
CA ARG A 146 -21.36 -15.30 -18.59
C ARG A 146 -22.87 -15.03 -18.37
N GLY A 147 -23.34 -13.93 -18.95
CA GLY A 147 -24.74 -13.49 -18.81
C GLY A 147 -25.03 -12.61 -17.60
N GLN A 148 -24.05 -12.25 -16.79
CA GLN A 148 -24.23 -11.31 -15.69
C GLN A 148 -23.87 -9.88 -16.15
N SER A 149 -24.89 -9.06 -16.42
CA SER A 149 -24.73 -7.70 -16.94
C SER A 149 -24.39 -6.65 -15.86
N ASN A 150 -24.46 -7.01 -14.59
CA ASN A 150 -24.24 -6.11 -13.45
C ASN A 150 -22.89 -6.32 -12.75
N ILE A 151 -22.01 -7.16 -13.32
CA ILE A 151 -20.67 -7.40 -12.80
C ILE A 151 -19.64 -7.04 -13.86
N LEU A 152 -18.68 -6.21 -13.47
CA LEU A 152 -17.49 -5.87 -14.25
C LEU A 152 -16.26 -6.50 -13.59
N VAL A 153 -15.37 -7.07 -14.40
CA VAL A 153 -14.12 -7.66 -13.91
C VAL A 153 -12.91 -6.97 -14.54
N GLY A 154 -12.00 -6.55 -13.69
CA GLY A 154 -10.68 -6.10 -14.10
C GLY A 154 -9.60 -7.02 -13.53
N VAL A 155 -8.68 -7.48 -14.38
CA VAL A 155 -7.54 -8.30 -13.94
C VAL A 155 -6.28 -7.46 -13.98
N SER A 156 -5.64 -7.25 -12.82
CA SER A 156 -4.42 -6.46 -12.72
C SER A 156 -3.22 -7.21 -13.33
N ARG A 157 -2.19 -6.47 -13.74
CA ARG A 157 -1.05 -7.07 -14.46
C ARG A 157 -0.02 -7.73 -13.56
N ARG A 158 0.36 -7.09 -12.46
CA ARG A 158 1.36 -7.57 -11.49
C ARG A 158 1.14 -6.97 -10.12
N VAL A 159 1.15 -7.80 -9.10
CA VAL A 159 0.93 -7.39 -7.71
C VAL A 159 2.07 -7.76 -6.75
N SER A 160 3.23 -8.23 -7.24
CA SER A 160 4.36 -8.61 -6.37
C SER A 160 4.78 -7.46 -5.44
N ARG A 161 4.96 -6.25 -5.99
CA ARG A 161 5.29 -5.08 -5.19
C ARG A 161 4.16 -4.69 -4.22
N LEU A 162 2.90 -4.90 -4.61
CA LEU A 162 1.75 -4.64 -3.74
C LEU A 162 1.76 -5.57 -2.52
N TYR A 163 2.18 -6.82 -2.70
CA TYR A 163 2.33 -7.76 -1.60
C TYR A 163 3.38 -7.30 -0.58
N GLU A 164 4.56 -6.88 -1.05
CA GLU A 164 5.62 -6.33 -0.20
C GLU A 164 5.16 -5.10 0.58
N LEU A 165 4.52 -4.15 -0.09
CA LEU A 165 4.00 -2.93 0.53
C LEU A 165 2.91 -3.23 1.58
N LEU A 166 2.02 -4.18 1.29
CA LEU A 166 0.98 -4.57 2.26
C LEU A 166 1.56 -5.33 3.43
N HIS A 167 2.59 -6.14 3.22
CA HIS A 167 3.30 -6.80 4.32
C HIS A 167 3.96 -5.74 5.23
N GLU A 168 4.61 -4.73 4.67
CA GLU A 168 5.17 -3.61 5.42
C GLU A 168 4.08 -2.83 6.16
N LEU A 169 2.96 -2.49 5.50
CA LEU A 169 1.85 -1.77 6.14
C LEU A 169 1.28 -2.55 7.32
N ARG A 170 1.07 -3.86 7.16
CA ARG A 170 0.58 -4.72 8.25
C ARG A 170 1.53 -4.69 9.45
N SER A 171 2.84 -4.78 9.21
CA SER A 171 3.85 -4.72 10.28
C SER A 171 3.84 -3.36 10.98
N LEU A 172 3.74 -2.26 10.25
CA LEU A 172 3.63 -0.90 10.81
C LEU A 172 2.37 -0.71 11.66
N VAL A 173 1.23 -1.19 11.17
CA VAL A 173 -0.04 -1.13 11.91
C VAL A 173 0.05 -1.98 13.17
N TRP A 174 0.63 -3.18 13.08
CA TRP A 174 0.83 -4.03 14.24
C TRP A 174 1.70 -3.35 15.30
N VAL A 175 2.82 -2.73 14.91
CA VAL A 175 3.67 -1.96 15.83
C VAL A 175 2.89 -0.82 16.47
N ASN A 176 2.07 -0.10 15.71
CA ASN A 176 1.24 0.98 16.25
C ASN A 176 0.22 0.50 17.29
N GLU A 177 -0.31 -0.70 17.12
CA GLU A 177 -1.31 -1.29 18.02
C GLU A 177 -0.69 -1.99 19.24
N ASN A 178 0.52 -2.55 19.09
CA ASN A 178 1.16 -3.41 20.08
C ASN A 178 2.39 -2.81 20.79
N THR A 179 2.65 -1.50 20.63
CA THR A 179 3.73 -0.79 21.32
C THR A 179 3.15 0.28 22.25
N PRO A 180 2.88 -0.08 23.54
CA PRO A 180 2.28 0.87 24.49
C PRO A 180 3.11 2.15 24.69
N GLU A 181 4.44 2.05 24.60
CA GLU A 181 5.40 3.14 24.78
C GLU A 181 5.17 4.30 23.79
N LEU A 182 4.56 4.02 22.63
CA LEU A 182 4.17 5.06 21.66
C LEU A 182 3.13 6.06 22.21
N ARG A 183 2.42 5.73 23.31
CA ARG A 183 1.46 6.64 23.93
C ARG A 183 2.16 7.86 24.53
N ASP A 184 3.32 7.65 25.08
CA ASP A 184 4.10 8.67 25.80
C ASP A 184 5.24 9.27 24.94
N ASP A 185 5.47 8.69 23.74
CA ASP A 185 6.48 9.18 22.80
C ASP A 185 5.83 9.81 21.54
N PRO A 186 5.64 11.13 21.54
CA PRO A 186 5.05 11.85 20.41
C PRO A 186 5.94 11.83 19.16
N VAL A 187 7.25 11.64 19.32
CA VAL A 187 8.22 11.63 18.22
C VAL A 187 8.14 10.32 17.47
N ALA A 188 8.27 9.19 18.17
CA ALA A 188 8.12 7.86 17.58
C ALA A 188 6.73 7.69 16.95
N ARG A 189 5.69 8.16 17.62
CA ARG A 189 4.32 8.12 17.08
C ARG A 189 4.16 8.91 15.78
N ARG A 190 4.76 10.11 15.70
CA ARG A 190 4.74 10.91 14.45
C ARG A 190 5.49 10.20 13.34
N GLU A 191 6.64 9.65 13.64
CA GLU A 191 7.46 8.91 12.68
C GLU A 191 6.69 7.71 12.12
N LEU A 192 6.11 6.88 12.98
CA LEU A 192 5.33 5.70 12.60
C LEU A 192 4.14 6.08 11.73
N ARG A 193 3.38 7.13 12.12
CA ARG A 193 2.26 7.64 11.31
C ARG A 193 2.71 8.13 9.94
N THR A 194 3.82 8.85 9.87
CA THR A 194 4.38 9.33 8.60
C THR A 194 4.75 8.15 7.70
N ARG A 195 5.34 7.10 8.27
CA ARG A 195 5.69 5.88 7.53
C ARG A 195 4.45 5.14 7.05
N ILE A 196 3.44 4.95 7.89
CA ILE A 196 2.15 4.36 7.51
C ILE A 196 1.54 5.13 6.32
N SER A 197 1.41 6.45 6.43
CA SER A 197 0.84 7.27 5.36
C SER A 197 1.65 7.21 4.06
N SER A 198 2.98 7.11 4.15
CA SER A 198 3.85 6.95 2.98
C SER A 198 3.60 5.62 2.28
N VAL A 199 3.54 4.52 3.02
CA VAL A 199 3.28 3.19 2.47
C VAL A 199 1.87 3.10 1.88
N GLU A 200 0.86 3.64 2.56
CA GLU A 200 -0.51 3.75 2.02
C GLU A 200 -0.55 4.52 0.69
N GLY A 201 0.20 5.62 0.59
CA GLY A 201 0.33 6.40 -0.64
C GLY A 201 0.95 5.57 -1.78
N MET A 202 2.01 4.80 -1.48
CA MET A 202 2.63 3.90 -2.46
C MET A 202 1.70 2.79 -2.90
N ILE A 203 0.90 2.20 -1.99
CA ILE A 203 -0.09 1.19 -2.32
C ILE A 203 -1.17 1.76 -3.23
N ARG A 204 -1.73 2.94 -2.90
CA ARG A 204 -2.73 3.61 -3.75
C ARG A 204 -2.19 3.85 -5.15
N HIS A 205 -0.98 4.40 -5.24
CA HIS A 205 -0.33 4.64 -6.54
C HIS A 205 -0.14 3.34 -7.33
N GLN A 206 0.28 2.26 -6.67
CA GLN A 206 0.44 0.95 -7.31
C GLN A 206 -0.90 0.37 -7.78
N LEU A 207 -1.96 0.52 -6.99
CA LEU A 207 -3.31 0.11 -7.38
C LEU A 207 -3.81 0.92 -8.59
N ASP A 208 -3.68 2.24 -8.56
CA ASP A 208 -4.09 3.12 -9.67
C ASP A 208 -3.37 2.78 -10.97
N GLN A 209 -2.07 2.49 -10.90
CA GLN A 209 -1.30 2.05 -12.08
C GLN A 209 -1.73 0.68 -12.59
N SER A 210 -2.12 -0.23 -11.69
CA SER A 210 -2.52 -1.60 -12.03
C SER A 210 -3.94 -1.69 -12.62
N ILE A 211 -4.79 -0.72 -12.28
CA ILE A 211 -6.24 -0.67 -12.57
C ILE A 211 -6.54 0.47 -13.57
N SER A 212 -5.65 0.81 -14.46
CA SER A 212 -5.92 1.81 -15.49
C SER A 212 -7.21 1.46 -16.25
N LEU A 213 -8.32 2.13 -15.91
CA LEU A 213 -9.66 1.94 -16.48
C LEU A 213 -9.71 2.09 -18.01
N ASN A 214 -8.73 2.77 -18.61
CA ASN A 214 -8.61 2.91 -20.06
C ASN A 214 -8.32 1.59 -20.80
N ARG A 215 -8.12 0.47 -20.09
CA ARG A 215 -7.84 -0.86 -20.66
C ARG A 215 -8.92 -1.90 -20.37
N LEU A 216 -9.96 -1.55 -19.63
CA LEU A 216 -11.14 -2.41 -19.43
C LEU A 216 -12.08 -2.40 -20.65
N SER A 217 -11.89 -1.44 -21.58
CA SER A 217 -12.71 -1.31 -22.77
C SER A 217 -12.29 -2.19 -23.96
N GLU A 218 -11.18 -2.91 -23.86
CA GLU A 218 -10.67 -3.76 -24.96
C GLU A 218 -11.03 -5.25 -24.82
N SER A 219 -11.86 -5.60 -23.84
CA SER A 219 -12.25 -7.02 -23.57
C SER A 219 -13.77 -7.22 -23.55
N ALA A 220 -14.55 -6.33 -24.17
CA ALA A 220 -16.00 -6.48 -24.35
C ALA A 220 -16.32 -7.01 -25.74
#